data_a2f4d15f769552e0f2d50011f4e74944
#
_entry.id   a2f4d15f769552e0f2d50011f4e74944
#
_cell.length_a   1.000
_cell.length_b   1.000
_cell.length_c   1.000
_cell.angle_alpha   90.00
_cell.angle_beta   90.00
_cell.angle_gamma   90.00
#
_symmetry.space_group_name_H-M   'P 1'
#
loop_
_entity.id
_entity.type
_entity.pdbx_description
1 polymer ?
#
loop_
_entity_poly.entity_id
_entity_poly.type
_entity_poly.pdbx_seq_one_letter_code
_entity_poly.pdbx_strand_id
1 'polypeptide(L)'
;MNKYPSYIVCMRLWNKLFPSHWSILPMYAIATEKSICNCVNLPLLSVYLDAGVIRFSEKDEKRTNATSKDLSKYQRVDYGDFVLNNQQAWRGSVGISFDTGIVSPAYIVLSMNDMLNSKYANYLLRSRIMVNQYLINSKSVGSIQRNIYWPALKRTYIPVPPKSEQNQIVRFLDWKVSSINKLLNVKKKEIKELNMLKQSMISHAIVHGLTADVPMKYSGVKWLGNIPAHWQIMKLRQILHPISEKNHPELPLLSVVREQGVILRDVKDKASNHNFIPDDLSGYKVVRKGQFAVNKMKAWQGSYGISDYDGIVSPAYFIFDIAFKNLEYFHYAIRSKIYVNFFAQASDGIRVGQWDLQIKKMKEIPFIVPPLNEQTAIVKYVKRTLSQYNIAIEKLTKETILLEEYKHKLISDAVTGKIDVRNIVIPKYEFLDESANNDTQNVDDEDFEEQED
;
A
#
# COMPACT_ATOMS: atom_id res chain seq x y z
N MET A 1 15.42 28.85 2.55
CA MET A 1 16.63 28.23 3.13
C MET A 1 17.85 28.80 2.44
N ASN A 2 18.93 29.04 3.18
CA ASN A 2 20.13 29.68 2.66
C ASN A 2 20.90 28.75 1.72
N LYS A 3 21.67 29.34 0.80
CA LYS A 3 22.63 28.64 -0.06
C LYS A 3 24.04 28.82 0.52
N TYR A 4 24.92 27.88 0.19
CA TYR A 4 26.35 28.02 0.51
C TYR A 4 26.98 29.21 -0.25
N PRO A 5 28.03 29.80 0.29
CA PRO A 5 28.69 30.95 -0.32
C PRO A 5 29.29 30.67 -1.72
N SER A 6 29.78 29.43 -1.93
CA SER A 6 30.38 29.02 -3.19
C SER A 6 30.10 27.55 -3.51
N TYR A 7 30.03 27.26 -4.81
CA TYR A 7 29.76 25.94 -5.34
C TYR A 7 30.77 25.59 -6.44
N ILE A 8 31.04 24.29 -6.57
CA ILE A 8 31.77 23.72 -7.69
C ILE A 8 30.86 22.81 -8.51
N VAL A 9 31.04 22.78 -9.83
CA VAL A 9 30.39 21.80 -10.69
C VAL A 9 31.23 20.54 -10.70
N CYS A 10 30.66 19.43 -10.26
CA CYS A 10 31.30 18.13 -10.38
C CYS A 10 30.73 17.38 -11.58
N MET A 11 31.49 17.32 -12.70
CA MET A 11 31.08 16.57 -13.88
C MET A 11 30.93 15.05 -13.61
N ARG A 12 31.69 14.54 -12.64
CA ARG A 12 31.66 13.11 -12.25
C ARG A 12 30.50 12.76 -11.33
N LEU A 13 29.79 13.77 -10.77
CA LEU A 13 28.61 13.68 -9.94
C LEU A 13 27.43 14.37 -10.64
N TRP A 14 26.96 13.76 -11.73
CA TRP A 14 25.71 14.15 -12.42
C TRP A 14 25.64 15.61 -12.88
N ASN A 15 26.78 16.26 -13.16
CA ASN A 15 26.83 17.70 -13.47
C ASN A 15 26.15 18.58 -12.41
N LYS A 16 26.21 18.19 -11.14
CA LYS A 16 25.58 18.93 -10.05
C LYS A 16 26.55 19.85 -9.33
N LEU A 17 25.95 20.89 -8.73
CA LEU A 17 26.64 21.82 -7.88
C LEU A 17 26.75 21.27 -6.47
N PHE A 18 27.96 21.31 -5.90
CA PHE A 18 28.26 20.97 -4.50
C PHE A 18 28.99 22.14 -3.84
N PRO A 19 28.86 22.32 -2.51
CA PRO A 19 29.64 23.32 -1.80
C PRO A 19 31.15 23.14 -2.07
N SER A 20 31.86 24.21 -2.37
CA SER A 20 33.26 24.14 -2.81
C SER A 20 34.23 23.56 -1.77
N HIS A 21 33.86 23.60 -0.49
CA HIS A 21 34.64 23.08 0.64
C HIS A 21 34.36 21.60 0.96
N TRP A 22 33.39 20.98 0.26
CA TRP A 22 33.14 19.55 0.44
C TRP A 22 34.13 18.71 -0.36
N SER A 23 34.57 17.60 0.22
CA SER A 23 35.31 16.58 -0.52
C SER A 23 34.36 15.72 -1.34
N ILE A 24 34.82 15.29 -2.51
CA ILE A 24 34.06 14.41 -3.39
C ILE A 24 34.90 13.17 -3.64
N LEU A 25 34.52 12.05 -3.04
CA LEU A 25 35.32 10.82 -3.03
C LEU A 25 34.58 9.68 -3.73
N PRO A 26 35.30 8.77 -4.43
CA PRO A 26 34.67 7.55 -4.94
C PRO A 26 34.28 6.62 -3.77
N MET A 27 33.25 5.83 -3.96
CA MET A 27 32.71 4.95 -2.90
C MET A 27 33.78 3.98 -2.36
N TYR A 28 34.67 3.48 -3.19
CA TYR A 28 35.75 2.61 -2.73
C TYR A 28 36.73 3.27 -1.74
N ALA A 29 36.75 4.60 -1.67
CA ALA A 29 37.58 5.32 -0.70
C ALA A 29 36.95 5.40 0.69
N ILE A 30 35.65 5.12 0.80
CA ILE A 30 34.89 5.22 2.04
C ILE A 30 34.26 3.89 2.48
N ALA A 31 34.18 2.90 1.59
CA ALA A 31 33.55 1.62 1.84
C ALA A 31 34.35 0.47 1.21
N THR A 32 34.51 -0.61 1.94
CA THR A 32 35.17 -1.84 1.49
C THR A 32 34.25 -3.03 1.62
N GLU A 33 34.28 -3.92 0.64
CA GLU A 33 33.46 -5.13 0.65
C GLU A 33 33.86 -6.03 1.83
N LYS A 34 32.85 -6.55 2.53
CA LYS A 34 33.01 -7.40 3.71
C LYS A 34 32.21 -8.69 3.49
N SER A 35 32.85 -9.82 3.72
CA SER A 35 32.22 -11.14 3.61
C SER A 35 32.70 -12.02 4.78
N ILE A 36 32.00 -11.93 5.91
CA ILE A 36 32.27 -12.75 7.09
C ILE A 36 31.06 -13.65 7.30
N CYS A 37 31.24 -14.95 7.21
CA CYS A 37 30.18 -15.94 7.34
C CYS A 37 30.32 -16.76 8.64
N ASN A 38 29.40 -17.71 8.84
CA ASN A 38 29.42 -18.64 9.97
C ASN A 38 29.21 -18.00 11.35
N CYS A 39 28.44 -16.91 11.40
CA CYS A 39 28.04 -16.21 12.63
C CYS A 39 26.60 -16.51 13.02
N VAL A 40 26.20 -17.78 13.03
CA VAL A 40 24.80 -18.27 13.17
C VAL A 40 24.09 -17.86 14.45
N ASN A 41 24.82 -17.47 15.51
CA ASN A 41 24.24 -17.05 16.79
C ASN A 41 23.79 -15.58 16.83
N LEU A 42 24.07 -14.81 15.77
CA LEU A 42 23.67 -13.41 15.69
C LEU A 42 22.23 -13.29 15.19
N PRO A 43 21.50 -12.21 15.56
CA PRO A 43 20.14 -12.00 15.12
C PRO A 43 20.07 -11.80 13.60
N LEU A 44 18.98 -12.27 13.00
CA LEU A 44 18.69 -12.02 11.59
C LEU A 44 18.30 -10.55 11.38
N LEU A 45 18.95 -9.93 10.39
CA LEU A 45 18.61 -8.61 9.88
C LEU A 45 18.03 -8.74 8.47
N SER A 46 17.24 -7.76 8.08
CA SER A 46 16.72 -7.64 6.74
C SER A 46 16.75 -6.18 6.27
N VAL A 47 16.78 -5.98 4.95
CA VAL A 47 16.82 -4.64 4.37
C VAL A 47 15.48 -4.36 3.70
N TYR A 48 14.72 -3.45 4.26
CA TYR A 48 13.42 -3.02 3.75
C TYR A 48 13.53 -1.71 2.99
N LEU A 49 12.62 -1.52 2.04
CA LEU A 49 12.60 -0.33 1.19
C LEU A 49 12.36 0.96 2.00
N ASP A 50 11.45 0.91 2.93
CA ASP A 50 11.04 2.01 3.79
C ASP A 50 11.91 2.18 5.04
N ALA A 51 12.18 1.10 5.76
CA ALA A 51 12.88 1.12 7.05
C ALA A 51 14.42 0.99 6.97
N GLY A 52 14.99 0.53 5.83
CA GLY A 52 16.41 0.22 5.73
C GLY A 52 16.76 -1.10 6.42
N VAL A 53 17.86 -1.15 7.17
CA VAL A 53 18.33 -2.35 7.87
C VAL A 53 17.71 -2.39 9.27
N ILE A 54 16.89 -3.38 9.54
CA ILE A 54 16.26 -3.62 10.85
C ILE A 54 16.28 -5.09 11.21
N ARG A 55 16.02 -5.39 12.48
CA ARG A 55 15.85 -6.76 12.93
C ARG A 55 14.65 -7.39 12.26
N PHE A 56 14.83 -8.60 11.86
CA PHE A 56 13.83 -9.36 11.16
C PHE A 56 12.54 -9.59 12.00
N SER A 57 12.65 -9.68 13.31
CA SER A 57 11.51 -9.82 14.24
C SER A 57 10.70 -8.53 14.45
N GLU A 58 11.17 -7.39 13.94
CA GLU A 58 10.51 -6.09 14.13
C GLU A 58 9.46 -5.78 13.06
N LYS A 59 9.35 -6.62 12.02
CA LYS A 59 8.37 -6.42 10.95
C LYS A 59 7.61 -7.70 10.68
N ASP A 60 6.29 -7.64 10.86
CA ASP A 60 5.35 -8.76 10.71
C ASP A 60 4.83 -8.88 9.25
N GLU A 61 5.73 -8.75 8.26
CA GLU A 61 5.34 -8.92 6.86
C GLU A 61 5.36 -10.39 6.45
N LYS A 62 4.29 -10.85 5.79
CA LYS A 62 4.28 -12.15 5.10
C LYS A 62 5.37 -12.15 4.04
N ARG A 63 6.23 -13.14 4.09
CA ARG A 63 7.39 -13.25 3.22
C ARG A 63 7.06 -14.01 1.96
N THR A 64 7.58 -13.51 0.86
CA THR A 64 7.68 -14.23 -0.41
C THR A 64 8.79 -15.29 -0.41
N ASN A 65 9.82 -15.16 0.45
CA ASN A 65 10.93 -16.10 0.50
C ASN A 65 11.14 -16.67 1.91
N ALA A 66 11.16 -17.99 2.02
CA ALA A 66 11.47 -18.68 3.28
C ALA A 66 12.93 -18.43 3.69
N THR A 67 13.16 -18.21 4.99
CA THR A 67 14.52 -18.17 5.54
C THR A 67 15.13 -19.58 5.42
N SER A 68 16.38 -19.66 4.93
CA SER A 68 17.10 -20.94 4.92
C SER A 68 17.21 -21.53 6.34
N LYS A 69 17.10 -22.84 6.46
CA LYS A 69 17.39 -23.53 7.72
C LYS A 69 18.88 -23.50 8.07
N ASP A 70 19.75 -23.44 7.05
CA ASP A 70 21.20 -23.30 7.21
C ASP A 70 21.59 -21.82 7.09
N LEU A 71 22.04 -21.23 8.20
CA LEU A 71 22.49 -19.85 8.32
C LEU A 71 24.00 -19.71 8.21
N SER A 72 24.75 -20.78 7.99
CA SER A 72 26.23 -20.76 7.92
C SER A 72 26.80 -19.85 6.85
N LYS A 73 26.05 -19.67 5.74
CA LYS A 73 26.42 -18.80 4.60
C LYS A 73 25.96 -17.37 4.76
N TYR A 74 25.20 -17.05 5.83
CA TYR A 74 24.77 -15.68 6.06
C TYR A 74 25.94 -14.80 6.43
N GLN A 75 25.90 -13.56 5.96
CA GLN A 75 27.00 -12.60 6.12
C GLN A 75 26.79 -11.76 7.36
N ARG A 76 27.85 -11.60 8.16
CA ARG A 76 27.85 -10.74 9.34
C ARG A 76 27.81 -9.27 8.94
N VAL A 77 26.94 -8.55 9.59
CA VAL A 77 26.78 -7.09 9.55
C VAL A 77 27.10 -6.54 10.92
N ASP A 78 27.95 -5.54 11.01
CA ASP A 78 28.23 -4.81 12.25
C ASP A 78 27.59 -3.42 12.21
N TYR A 79 27.45 -2.79 13.37
CA TYR A 79 27.00 -1.41 13.48
C TYR A 79 27.83 -0.49 12.57
N GLY A 80 27.18 0.30 11.74
CA GLY A 80 27.82 1.22 10.79
C GLY A 80 28.10 0.61 9.40
N ASP A 81 27.93 -0.69 9.20
CA ASP A 81 28.08 -1.29 7.87
C ASP A 81 26.93 -0.85 6.94
N PHE A 82 27.27 -0.66 5.67
CA PHE A 82 26.30 -0.39 4.62
C PHE A 82 25.85 -1.69 3.97
N VAL A 83 24.54 -1.95 3.95
CA VAL A 83 23.95 -3.19 3.42
C VAL A 83 23.06 -2.88 2.24
N LEU A 84 23.24 -3.62 1.14
CA LEU A 84 22.44 -3.51 -0.08
C LEU A 84 21.78 -4.86 -0.38
N ASN A 85 20.47 -4.87 -0.56
CA ASN A 85 19.80 -6.00 -1.18
C ASN A 85 20.17 -6.01 -2.67
N ASN A 86 20.99 -6.98 -3.10
CA ASN A 86 21.57 -7.00 -4.45
C ASN A 86 20.49 -6.91 -5.56
N GLN A 87 19.35 -7.56 -5.35
CA GLN A 87 18.25 -7.61 -6.33
C GLN A 87 17.28 -6.43 -6.25
N GLN A 88 17.22 -5.70 -5.12
CA GLN A 88 16.24 -4.65 -4.87
C GLN A 88 16.87 -3.28 -4.55
N ALA A 89 18.21 -3.19 -4.49
CA ALA A 89 18.89 -1.94 -4.19
C ALA A 89 18.54 -0.82 -5.19
N TRP A 90 18.28 -1.15 -6.44
CA TRP A 90 17.83 -0.23 -7.48
C TRP A 90 16.48 0.43 -7.19
N ARG A 91 15.68 -0.15 -6.29
CA ARG A 91 14.44 0.45 -5.75
C ARG A 91 14.68 1.27 -4.48
N GLY A 92 15.84 1.08 -3.83
CA GLY A 92 16.19 1.74 -2.56
C GLY A 92 16.24 0.80 -1.35
N SER A 93 16.19 -0.53 -1.55
CA SER A 93 16.37 -1.51 -0.48
C SER A 93 17.84 -1.57 -0.05
N VAL A 94 18.27 -0.54 0.66
CA VAL A 94 19.61 -0.32 1.17
C VAL A 94 19.56 0.42 2.51
N GLY A 95 20.63 0.35 3.30
CA GLY A 95 20.74 1.15 4.52
C GLY A 95 22.03 0.90 5.29
N ILE A 96 22.36 1.82 6.19
CA ILE A 96 23.35 1.60 7.22
C ILE A 96 22.72 0.77 8.33
N SER A 97 23.42 -0.24 8.80
CA SER A 97 22.97 -1.01 9.97
C SER A 97 23.27 -0.27 11.26
N PHE A 98 22.26 -0.19 12.12
CA PHE A 98 22.41 0.29 13.50
C PHE A 98 22.38 -0.86 14.52
N ASP A 99 22.38 -2.10 14.01
CA ASP A 99 22.47 -3.33 14.79
C ASP A 99 23.59 -4.23 14.26
N THR A 100 24.08 -5.14 15.14
CA THR A 100 24.94 -6.24 14.72
C THR A 100 24.11 -7.50 14.53
N GLY A 101 24.27 -8.17 13.37
CA GLY A 101 23.49 -9.36 13.03
C GLY A 101 24.00 -10.04 11.78
N ILE A 102 23.15 -10.85 11.15
CA ILE A 102 23.44 -11.55 9.91
C ILE A 102 22.37 -11.28 8.85
N VAL A 103 22.79 -11.19 7.59
CA VAL A 103 21.91 -11.01 6.42
C VAL A 103 22.10 -12.14 5.41
N SER A 104 21.11 -12.33 4.54
CA SER A 104 21.16 -13.32 3.46
C SER A 104 22.43 -13.19 2.59
N PRO A 105 22.97 -14.29 2.06
CA PRO A 105 24.10 -14.27 1.12
C PRO A 105 23.86 -13.46 -0.16
N ALA A 106 22.59 -13.23 -0.50
CA ALA A 106 22.20 -12.41 -1.66
C ALA A 106 22.45 -10.89 -1.46
N TYR A 107 22.81 -10.47 -0.25
CA TYR A 107 23.09 -9.06 0.05
C TYR A 107 24.58 -8.73 -0.11
N ILE A 108 24.88 -7.48 -0.40
CA ILE A 108 26.23 -6.95 -0.39
C ILE A 108 26.42 -6.18 0.91
N VAL A 109 27.46 -6.55 1.67
CA VAL A 109 27.82 -5.89 2.93
C VAL A 109 29.11 -5.11 2.73
N LEU A 110 29.10 -3.82 3.07
CA LEU A 110 30.25 -2.94 2.95
C LEU A 110 30.59 -2.36 4.32
N SER A 111 31.82 -2.56 4.76
CA SER A 111 32.36 -1.89 5.93
C SER A 111 32.67 -0.44 5.59
N MET A 112 32.08 0.49 6.34
CA MET A 112 32.30 1.93 6.16
C MET A 112 33.44 2.40 7.06
N ASN A 113 34.29 3.28 6.49
CA ASN A 113 35.30 3.95 7.32
C ASN A 113 34.69 5.16 8.07
N ASP A 114 35.48 5.80 8.92
CA ASP A 114 35.05 6.90 9.77
C ASP A 114 34.91 8.26 9.05
N MET A 115 35.16 8.35 7.73
CA MET A 115 34.97 9.59 6.98
C MET A 115 33.51 10.07 6.97
N LEU A 116 32.55 9.14 7.02
CA LEU A 116 31.12 9.45 7.12
C LEU A 116 30.57 9.11 8.51
N ASN A 117 29.76 10.00 9.06
CA ASN A 117 28.87 9.70 10.17
C ASN A 117 27.81 8.70 9.70
N SER A 118 27.55 7.64 10.47
CA SER A 118 26.63 6.56 10.09
C SER A 118 25.20 7.07 9.77
N LYS A 119 24.66 8.01 10.55
CA LYS A 119 23.35 8.62 10.26
C LYS A 119 23.37 9.47 9.00
N TYR A 120 24.43 10.28 8.79
CA TYR A 120 24.61 11.04 7.56
C TYR A 120 24.69 10.12 6.35
N ALA A 121 25.52 9.05 6.46
CA ALA A 121 25.66 8.03 5.43
C ALA A 121 24.30 7.37 5.11
N ASN A 122 23.49 7.06 6.13
CA ASN A 122 22.15 6.49 5.94
C ASN A 122 21.25 7.42 5.14
N TYR A 123 21.17 8.71 5.50
CA TYR A 123 20.40 9.70 4.73
C TYR A 123 20.88 9.85 3.29
N LEU A 124 22.21 9.94 3.10
CA LEU A 124 22.80 10.10 1.77
C LEU A 124 22.58 8.87 0.90
N LEU A 125 22.95 7.68 1.40
CA LEU A 125 22.95 6.43 0.62
C LEU A 125 21.52 5.94 0.33
N ARG A 126 20.52 6.31 1.14
CA ARG A 126 19.10 6.05 0.88
C ARG A 126 18.41 7.15 0.08
N SER A 127 19.09 8.25 -0.23
CA SER A 127 18.51 9.35 -1.01
C SER A 127 18.17 8.93 -2.45
N ARG A 128 17.14 9.56 -3.03
CA ARG A 128 16.74 9.31 -4.44
C ARG A 128 17.90 9.44 -5.43
N ILE A 129 18.85 10.31 -5.13
CA ILE A 129 20.03 10.50 -5.98
C ILE A 129 20.90 9.21 -6.01
N MET A 130 21.11 8.60 -4.84
CA MET A 130 21.87 7.36 -4.76
C MET A 130 21.08 6.17 -5.30
N VAL A 131 19.76 6.12 -5.09
CA VAL A 131 18.89 5.10 -5.68
C VAL A 131 19.01 5.10 -7.22
N ASN A 132 19.05 6.26 -7.85
CA ASN A 132 19.33 6.38 -9.29
C ASN A 132 20.70 5.84 -9.66
N GLN A 133 21.72 5.98 -8.79
CA GLN A 133 23.04 5.39 -9.04
C GLN A 133 23.01 3.86 -8.93
N TYR A 134 22.25 3.31 -8.00
CA TYR A 134 22.06 1.86 -7.92
C TYR A 134 21.36 1.32 -9.17
N LEU A 135 20.38 2.03 -9.71
CA LEU A 135 19.71 1.66 -10.95
C LEU A 135 20.68 1.67 -12.15
N ILE A 136 21.47 2.74 -12.32
CA ILE A 136 22.41 2.90 -13.43
C ILE A 136 23.53 1.85 -13.33
N ASN A 137 24.01 1.54 -12.12
CA ASN A 137 25.07 0.57 -11.86
C ASN A 137 24.54 -0.84 -11.59
N SER A 138 23.35 -1.18 -12.08
CA SER A 138 22.78 -2.52 -12.02
C SER A 138 22.62 -3.13 -13.41
N LYS A 139 22.73 -4.46 -13.50
CA LYS A 139 22.50 -5.23 -14.72
C LYS A 139 21.20 -5.98 -14.62
N SER A 140 20.40 -6.00 -15.69
CA SER A 140 19.18 -6.78 -15.77
C SER A 140 19.49 -8.28 -15.72
N VAL A 141 18.70 -9.00 -14.92
CA VAL A 141 18.70 -10.46 -14.83
C VAL A 141 17.27 -10.91 -15.07
N GLY A 142 16.98 -11.45 -16.26
CA GLY A 142 15.62 -11.72 -16.70
C GLY A 142 14.82 -10.43 -16.97
N SER A 143 13.49 -10.52 -16.90
CA SER A 143 12.56 -9.42 -17.26
C SER A 143 12.33 -8.41 -16.14
N ILE A 144 12.50 -8.80 -14.86
CA ILE A 144 12.07 -7.99 -13.71
C ILE A 144 13.16 -7.74 -12.69
N GLN A 145 14.17 -8.64 -12.59
CA GLN A 145 15.23 -8.55 -11.59
C GLN A 145 16.46 -7.81 -12.12
N ARG A 146 17.16 -7.12 -11.23
CA ARG A 146 18.41 -6.44 -11.51
C ARG A 146 19.39 -6.70 -10.36
N ASN A 147 20.64 -6.99 -10.71
CA ASN A 147 21.71 -7.15 -9.72
C ASN A 147 22.67 -5.96 -9.79
N ILE A 148 23.09 -5.50 -8.63
CA ILE A 148 24.12 -4.46 -8.52
C ILE A 148 25.42 -4.96 -9.16
N TYR A 149 25.98 -4.14 -10.04
CA TYR A 149 27.32 -4.37 -10.57
C TYR A 149 28.34 -3.60 -9.74
N TRP A 150 28.82 -4.21 -8.67
CA TRP A 150 29.72 -3.60 -7.69
C TRP A 150 30.96 -2.95 -8.31
N PRO A 151 31.67 -3.54 -9.31
CA PRO A 151 32.83 -2.90 -9.94
C PRO A 151 32.54 -1.52 -10.56
N ALA A 152 31.31 -1.25 -10.97
CA ALA A 152 30.88 0.07 -11.44
C ALA A 152 30.41 0.94 -10.27
N LEU A 153 29.57 0.42 -9.38
CA LEU A 153 29.04 1.15 -8.24
C LEU A 153 30.13 1.71 -7.33
N LYS A 154 31.20 0.93 -7.03
CA LYS A 154 32.31 1.38 -6.18
C LYS A 154 33.05 2.61 -6.72
N ARG A 155 32.89 2.93 -8.02
CA ARG A 155 33.49 4.12 -8.66
C ARG A 155 32.57 5.33 -8.64
N THR A 156 31.33 5.19 -8.14
CA THR A 156 30.41 6.31 -7.96
C THR A 156 30.98 7.29 -6.94
N TYR A 157 30.97 8.57 -7.27
CA TYR A 157 31.46 9.61 -6.38
C TYR A 157 30.40 9.98 -5.34
N ILE A 158 30.85 10.34 -4.15
CA ILE A 158 30.00 10.64 -2.99
C ILE A 158 30.46 11.96 -2.37
N PRO A 159 29.55 12.88 -2.05
CA PRO A 159 29.88 14.12 -1.36
C PRO A 159 30.15 13.83 0.12
N VAL A 160 31.26 14.36 0.60
CA VAL A 160 31.74 14.18 1.98
C VAL A 160 31.94 15.56 2.61
N PRO A 161 30.96 16.09 3.36
CA PRO A 161 31.10 17.31 4.14
C PRO A 161 32.11 17.15 5.29
N PRO A 162 32.61 18.24 5.88
CA PRO A 162 33.31 18.19 7.15
C PRO A 162 32.46 17.54 8.25
N LYS A 163 33.06 16.81 9.19
CA LYS A 163 32.33 16.06 10.26
C LYS A 163 31.35 16.93 11.06
N SER A 164 31.73 18.14 11.40
CA SER A 164 30.85 19.09 12.11
C SER A 164 29.58 19.40 11.32
N GLU A 165 29.75 19.53 10.00
CA GLU A 165 28.64 19.80 9.10
C GLU A 165 27.76 18.57 8.86
N GLN A 166 28.35 17.37 8.74
CA GLN A 166 27.59 16.10 8.74
C GLN A 166 26.69 16.00 9.98
N ASN A 167 27.21 16.28 11.15
CA ASN A 167 26.45 16.24 12.41
C ASN A 167 25.31 17.28 12.42
N GLN A 168 25.53 18.48 11.87
CA GLN A 168 24.49 19.49 11.79
C GLN A 168 23.41 19.11 10.76
N ILE A 169 23.80 18.53 9.60
CA ILE A 169 22.86 18.00 8.61
C ILE A 169 21.99 16.91 9.23
N VAL A 170 22.59 15.97 9.98
CA VAL A 170 21.85 14.89 10.67
C VAL A 170 20.84 15.49 11.64
N ARG A 171 21.27 16.40 12.54
CA ARG A 171 20.38 17.03 13.53
C ARG A 171 19.21 17.78 12.85
N PHE A 172 19.50 18.48 11.76
CA PHE A 172 18.49 19.17 10.97
C PHE A 172 17.49 18.20 10.33
N LEU A 173 17.98 17.13 9.70
CA LEU A 173 17.15 16.13 9.06
C LEU A 173 16.35 15.32 10.09
N ASP A 174 16.94 14.87 11.19
CA ASP A 174 16.26 14.18 12.26
C ASP A 174 15.06 15.02 12.77
N TRP A 175 15.27 16.33 12.99
CA TRP A 175 14.20 17.25 13.38
C TRP A 175 13.10 17.37 12.33
N LYS A 176 13.48 17.70 11.08
CA LYS A 176 12.51 17.97 10.01
C LYS A 176 11.76 16.74 9.57
N VAL A 177 12.47 15.61 9.41
CA VAL A 177 11.85 14.32 9.01
C VAL A 177 10.89 13.85 10.11
N SER A 178 11.29 13.92 11.39
CA SER A 178 10.40 13.59 12.51
C SER A 178 9.14 14.48 12.52
N SER A 179 9.29 15.79 12.27
CA SER A 179 8.13 16.70 12.19
C SER A 179 7.19 16.37 11.03
N ILE A 180 7.76 16.01 9.86
CA ILE A 180 6.96 15.60 8.69
C ILE A 180 6.27 14.26 8.95
N ASN A 181 6.96 13.29 9.54
CA ASN A 181 6.38 11.98 9.87
C ASN A 181 5.22 12.11 10.88
N LYS A 182 5.34 13.00 11.89
CA LYS A 182 4.22 13.32 12.80
C LYS A 182 2.99 13.81 12.03
N LEU A 183 3.20 14.74 11.08
CA LEU A 183 2.11 15.28 10.28
C LEU A 183 1.50 14.23 9.34
N LEU A 184 2.33 13.39 8.72
CA LEU A 184 1.88 12.26 7.89
C LEU A 184 1.00 11.29 8.69
N ASN A 185 1.40 10.94 9.93
CA ASN A 185 0.63 10.06 10.78
C ASN A 185 -0.73 10.64 11.17
N VAL A 186 -0.75 11.92 11.52
CA VAL A 186 -2.03 12.62 11.82
C VAL A 186 -2.95 12.57 10.61
N LYS A 187 -2.44 12.87 9.40
CA LYS A 187 -3.25 12.84 8.17
C LYS A 187 -3.72 11.44 7.80
N LYS A 188 -2.88 10.41 7.94
CA LYS A 188 -3.28 9.01 7.72
C LYS A 188 -4.39 8.59 8.69
N LYS A 189 -4.27 8.98 9.96
CA LYS A 189 -5.31 8.74 10.98
C LYS A 189 -6.61 9.46 10.62
N GLU A 190 -6.55 10.72 10.21
CA GLU A 190 -7.70 11.51 9.79
C GLU A 190 -8.43 10.87 8.59
N ILE A 191 -7.69 10.40 7.58
CA ILE A 191 -8.25 9.66 6.42
C ILE A 191 -8.98 8.39 6.90
N LYS A 192 -8.38 7.62 7.81
CA LYS A 192 -8.99 6.41 8.37
C LYS A 192 -10.29 6.74 9.11
N GLU A 193 -10.28 7.75 9.96
CA GLU A 193 -11.45 8.19 10.72
C GLU A 193 -12.58 8.69 9.80
N LEU A 194 -12.25 9.48 8.76
CA LEU A 194 -13.23 9.93 7.76
C LEU A 194 -13.85 8.75 6.99
N ASN A 195 -13.06 7.75 6.62
CA ASN A 195 -13.60 6.54 5.99
C ASN A 195 -14.53 5.77 6.92
N MET A 196 -14.17 5.62 8.20
CA MET A 196 -15.02 4.96 9.19
C MET A 196 -16.33 5.73 9.40
N LEU A 197 -16.27 7.05 9.54
CA LEU A 197 -17.45 7.92 9.72
C LEU A 197 -18.36 7.86 8.48
N LYS A 198 -17.79 7.96 7.28
CA LYS A 198 -18.52 7.78 6.01
C LYS A 198 -19.32 6.47 5.99
N GLN A 199 -18.67 5.35 6.30
CA GLN A 199 -19.31 4.04 6.34
C GLN A 199 -20.39 3.94 7.42
N SER A 200 -20.17 4.52 8.60
CA SER A 200 -21.13 4.56 9.69
C SER A 200 -22.39 5.33 9.30
N MET A 201 -22.22 6.53 8.72
CA MET A 201 -23.35 7.37 8.29
C MET A 201 -24.19 6.68 7.21
N ILE A 202 -23.54 6.04 6.23
CA ILE A 202 -24.25 5.30 5.17
C ILE A 202 -24.99 4.11 5.77
N SER A 203 -24.35 3.32 6.62
CA SER A 203 -24.97 2.16 7.26
C SER A 203 -26.17 2.58 8.14
N HIS A 204 -26.03 3.67 8.88
CA HIS A 204 -27.12 4.21 9.68
C HIS A 204 -28.35 4.61 8.82
N ALA A 205 -28.10 5.34 7.72
CA ALA A 205 -29.17 5.75 6.81
C ALA A 205 -29.90 4.55 6.17
N ILE A 206 -29.17 3.48 5.86
CA ILE A 206 -29.71 2.26 5.25
C ILE A 206 -30.56 1.46 6.27
N VAL A 207 -30.19 1.43 7.55
CA VAL A 207 -30.86 0.61 8.57
C VAL A 207 -31.97 1.37 9.28
N HIS A 208 -31.72 2.64 9.60
CA HIS A 208 -32.63 3.44 10.45
C HIS A 208 -33.37 4.53 9.69
N GLY A 209 -33.02 4.78 8.42
CA GLY A 209 -33.59 5.87 7.65
C GLY A 209 -32.99 7.23 7.98
N LEU A 210 -33.71 8.28 7.53
CA LEU A 210 -33.25 9.68 7.68
C LEU A 210 -34.14 10.47 8.64
N THR A 211 -35.31 9.93 9.01
CA THR A 211 -36.27 10.60 9.87
C THR A 211 -36.02 10.18 11.31
N ALA A 212 -35.82 11.16 12.19
CA ALA A 212 -35.75 10.91 13.63
C ALA A 212 -37.12 10.57 14.20
N ASP A 213 -37.15 9.90 15.36
CA ASP A 213 -38.33 9.63 16.17
C ASP A 213 -39.47 8.80 15.49
N VAL A 214 -39.12 7.98 14.49
CA VAL A 214 -40.05 7.01 13.92
C VAL A 214 -40.19 5.79 14.83
N PRO A 215 -41.40 5.21 14.95
CA PRO A 215 -41.57 3.95 15.67
C PRO A 215 -40.65 2.85 15.09
N MET A 216 -39.97 2.16 15.97
CA MET A 216 -39.01 1.10 15.59
C MET A 216 -39.60 -0.27 15.96
N LYS A 217 -39.22 -1.30 15.17
CA LYS A 217 -39.50 -2.71 15.48
C LYS A 217 -38.21 -3.53 15.39
N TYR A 218 -38.11 -4.59 16.16
CA TYR A 218 -37.04 -5.55 16.00
C TYR A 218 -37.14 -6.27 14.65
N SER A 219 -36.07 -6.28 13.89
CA SER A 219 -36.05 -6.86 12.55
C SER A 219 -36.15 -8.39 12.53
N GLY A 220 -36.04 -9.06 13.66
CA GLY A 220 -35.87 -10.51 13.74
C GLY A 220 -34.45 -10.99 13.45
N VAL A 221 -33.52 -10.08 13.16
CA VAL A 221 -32.12 -10.38 12.80
C VAL A 221 -31.18 -9.62 13.73
N LYS A 222 -30.41 -10.36 14.53
CA LYS A 222 -29.54 -9.80 15.57
C LYS A 222 -28.62 -8.69 15.06
N TRP A 223 -28.05 -8.85 13.87
CA TRP A 223 -27.09 -7.92 13.28
C TRP A 223 -27.71 -6.64 12.68
N LEU A 224 -28.99 -6.69 12.31
CA LEU A 224 -29.72 -5.53 11.83
C LEU A 224 -30.32 -4.72 13.00
N GLY A 225 -30.62 -5.40 14.12
CA GLY A 225 -31.25 -4.78 15.28
C GLY A 225 -32.63 -4.27 14.97
N ASN A 226 -32.92 -3.02 15.38
CA ASN A 226 -34.21 -2.36 15.17
C ASN A 226 -34.21 -1.57 13.86
N ILE A 227 -35.31 -1.63 13.12
CA ILE A 227 -35.60 -0.89 11.89
C ILE A 227 -36.91 -0.11 12.03
N PRO A 228 -37.17 0.91 11.21
CA PRO A 228 -38.46 1.58 11.20
C PRO A 228 -39.62 0.59 11.06
N ALA A 229 -40.66 0.74 11.91
CA ALA A 229 -41.76 -0.25 12.04
C ALA A 229 -42.53 -0.48 10.73
N HIS A 230 -42.59 0.54 9.88
CA HIS A 230 -43.30 0.50 8.59
C HIS A 230 -42.46 -0.09 7.45
N TRP A 231 -41.15 -0.36 7.67
CA TRP A 231 -40.32 -0.97 6.65
C TRP A 231 -40.55 -2.48 6.56
N GLN A 232 -40.29 -3.01 5.35
CA GLN A 232 -40.39 -4.44 5.07
C GLN A 232 -39.00 -5.08 5.03
N ILE A 233 -38.95 -6.39 5.19
CA ILE A 233 -37.78 -7.20 5.00
C ILE A 233 -38.10 -8.28 3.97
N MET A 234 -37.27 -8.38 2.93
CA MET A 234 -37.30 -9.44 1.94
C MET A 234 -36.04 -10.33 2.09
N LYS A 235 -36.06 -11.54 1.56
CA LYS A 235 -34.85 -12.34 1.42
C LYS A 235 -34.22 -12.10 0.04
N LEU A 236 -32.89 -12.15 -0.09
CA LEU A 236 -32.23 -11.95 -1.38
C LEU A 236 -32.71 -12.92 -2.46
N ARG A 237 -33.18 -14.11 -2.12
CA ARG A 237 -33.79 -15.05 -3.07
C ARG A 237 -35.05 -14.50 -3.79
N GLN A 238 -35.72 -13.54 -3.20
CA GLN A 238 -36.93 -12.90 -3.79
C GLN A 238 -36.53 -11.75 -4.73
N ILE A 239 -35.31 -11.31 -4.67
CA ILE A 239 -34.78 -10.15 -5.41
C ILE A 239 -33.79 -10.61 -6.50
N LEU A 240 -32.96 -11.61 -6.22
CA LEU A 240 -31.86 -12.05 -7.09
C LEU A 240 -32.17 -13.39 -7.75
N HIS A 241 -32.25 -13.37 -9.08
CA HIS A 241 -32.53 -14.55 -9.90
C HIS A 241 -31.26 -14.94 -10.68
N PRO A 242 -30.67 -16.13 -10.41
CA PRO A 242 -29.40 -16.53 -11.04
C PRO A 242 -29.56 -16.74 -12.54
N ILE A 243 -28.60 -16.25 -13.28
CA ILE A 243 -28.48 -16.41 -14.72
C ILE A 243 -27.07 -16.90 -15.10
N SER A 244 -26.95 -17.53 -16.29
CA SER A 244 -25.66 -17.97 -16.81
C SER A 244 -25.69 -18.01 -18.34
N GLU A 245 -25.31 -16.88 -18.94
CA GLU A 245 -25.07 -16.74 -20.39
C GLU A 245 -23.58 -16.83 -20.64
N LYS A 246 -23.16 -17.50 -21.75
CA LYS A 246 -21.75 -17.70 -22.13
C LYS A 246 -21.58 -17.58 -23.64
N ASN A 247 -20.37 -17.83 -24.12
CA ASN A 247 -19.99 -17.82 -25.55
C ASN A 247 -20.08 -16.44 -26.22
N HIS A 248 -19.63 -15.40 -25.51
CA HIS A 248 -19.53 -14.04 -26.01
C HIS A 248 -18.12 -13.47 -25.81
N PRO A 249 -17.07 -14.10 -26.40
CA PRO A 249 -15.68 -13.67 -26.22
C PRO A 249 -15.38 -12.28 -26.79
N GLU A 250 -16.26 -11.76 -27.66
CA GLU A 250 -16.16 -10.42 -28.26
C GLU A 250 -16.49 -9.29 -27.29
N LEU A 251 -17.15 -9.58 -26.17
CA LEU A 251 -17.49 -8.58 -25.18
C LEU A 251 -16.28 -8.19 -24.30
N PRO A 252 -16.24 -6.94 -23.80
CA PRO A 252 -15.15 -6.48 -22.98
C PRO A 252 -15.05 -7.26 -21.66
N LEU A 253 -13.82 -7.48 -21.22
CA LEU A 253 -13.56 -8.08 -19.89
C LEU A 253 -13.95 -7.10 -18.78
N LEU A 254 -14.66 -7.64 -17.79
CA LEU A 254 -15.01 -6.92 -16.57
C LEU A 254 -14.31 -7.55 -15.36
N SER A 255 -14.06 -6.71 -14.37
CA SER A 255 -13.63 -7.14 -13.03
C SER A 255 -14.66 -6.74 -11.99
N VAL A 256 -14.81 -7.56 -10.94
CA VAL A 256 -15.65 -7.24 -9.79
C VAL A 256 -14.75 -7.00 -8.60
N VAL A 257 -14.58 -5.73 -8.25
CA VAL A 257 -13.64 -5.28 -7.22
C VAL A 257 -14.36 -4.75 -5.99
N ARG A 258 -13.68 -4.78 -4.86
CA ARG A 258 -14.22 -4.39 -3.55
C ARG A 258 -14.70 -2.94 -3.53
N GLU A 259 -13.89 -2.00 -4.00
CA GLU A 259 -14.16 -0.57 -3.82
C GLU A 259 -15.17 -0.02 -4.84
N GLN A 260 -15.10 -0.45 -6.08
CA GLN A 260 -15.84 0.14 -7.20
C GLN A 260 -16.98 -0.77 -7.69
N GLY A 261 -17.03 -2.04 -7.29
CA GLY A 261 -18.01 -3.02 -7.81
C GLY A 261 -17.57 -3.53 -9.18
N VAL A 262 -18.45 -3.46 -10.18
CA VAL A 262 -18.16 -3.95 -11.53
C VAL A 262 -17.49 -2.83 -12.35
N ILE A 263 -16.31 -3.10 -12.88
CA ILE A 263 -15.51 -2.15 -13.68
C ILE A 263 -15.02 -2.80 -14.97
N LEU A 264 -14.71 -1.97 -15.98
CA LEU A 264 -13.98 -2.41 -17.15
C LEU A 264 -12.55 -2.80 -16.74
N ARG A 265 -12.09 -3.96 -17.20
CA ARG A 265 -10.72 -4.43 -16.94
C ARG A 265 -9.77 -3.90 -18.01
N ASP A 266 -8.75 -3.16 -17.60
CA ASP A 266 -7.66 -2.76 -18.51
C ASP A 266 -6.72 -3.95 -18.72
N VAL A 267 -6.87 -4.65 -19.85
CA VAL A 267 -6.06 -5.83 -20.23
C VAL A 267 -4.60 -5.47 -20.48
N LYS A 268 -4.29 -4.18 -20.74
CA LYS A 268 -2.92 -3.71 -21.05
C LYS A 268 -2.13 -3.35 -19.82
N ASP A 269 -2.79 -3.05 -18.73
CA ASP A 269 -2.12 -2.73 -17.47
C ASP A 269 -1.69 -4.02 -16.74
N LYS A 270 -0.44 -4.42 -16.98
CA LYS A 270 0.16 -5.60 -16.34
C LYS A 270 0.32 -5.45 -14.83
N ALA A 271 0.33 -4.22 -14.30
CA ALA A 271 0.48 -3.98 -12.87
C ALA A 271 -0.81 -4.23 -12.08
N SER A 272 -1.98 -4.01 -12.72
CA SER A 272 -3.29 -4.30 -12.10
C SER A 272 -3.85 -5.69 -12.46
N ASN A 273 -3.25 -6.38 -13.44
CA ASN A 273 -3.67 -7.72 -13.88
C ASN A 273 -2.83 -8.80 -13.21
N HIS A 274 -3.16 -9.14 -11.96
CA HIS A 274 -2.47 -10.21 -11.21
C HIS A 274 -2.85 -11.63 -11.69
N ASN A 275 -3.97 -11.79 -12.41
CA ASN A 275 -4.45 -13.09 -12.86
C ASN A 275 -4.25 -13.27 -14.36
N PHE A 276 -3.80 -14.46 -14.74
CA PHE A 276 -3.69 -14.89 -16.13
C PHE A 276 -5.06 -14.78 -16.83
N ILE A 277 -5.07 -14.22 -18.03
CA ILE A 277 -6.24 -14.17 -18.90
C ILE A 277 -6.06 -15.27 -19.95
N PRO A 278 -6.91 -16.32 -19.96
CA PRO A 278 -6.84 -17.36 -20.98
C PRO A 278 -7.08 -16.80 -22.37
N ASP A 279 -6.49 -17.42 -23.40
CA ASP A 279 -6.74 -17.07 -24.81
C ASP A 279 -8.18 -17.42 -25.22
N ASP A 280 -8.76 -18.48 -24.66
CA ASP A 280 -10.17 -18.85 -24.89
C ASP A 280 -11.06 -18.31 -23.75
N LEU A 281 -11.91 -17.37 -24.09
CA LEU A 281 -12.88 -16.73 -23.20
C LEU A 281 -14.32 -17.26 -23.37
N SER A 282 -14.53 -18.32 -24.17
CA SER A 282 -15.86 -18.89 -24.44
C SER A 282 -16.58 -19.38 -23.16
N GLY A 283 -15.82 -19.84 -22.15
CA GLY A 283 -16.32 -20.24 -20.84
C GLY A 283 -16.73 -19.10 -19.92
N TYR A 284 -16.38 -17.83 -20.25
CA TYR A 284 -16.68 -16.68 -19.44
C TYR A 284 -18.18 -16.38 -19.43
N LYS A 285 -18.68 -15.81 -18.33
CA LYS A 285 -20.09 -15.48 -18.14
C LYS A 285 -20.37 -14.06 -18.56
N VAL A 286 -21.46 -13.86 -19.29
CA VAL A 286 -21.94 -12.53 -19.67
C VAL A 286 -22.55 -11.84 -18.47
N VAL A 287 -22.23 -10.57 -18.34
CA VAL A 287 -22.88 -9.62 -17.42
C VAL A 287 -23.46 -8.50 -18.25
N ARG A 288 -24.75 -8.23 -18.12
CA ARG A 288 -25.42 -7.11 -18.77
C ARG A 288 -25.57 -5.94 -17.80
N LYS A 289 -25.65 -4.74 -18.36
CA LYS A 289 -25.95 -3.53 -17.58
C LYS A 289 -27.23 -3.72 -16.75
N GLY A 290 -27.16 -3.37 -15.46
CA GLY A 290 -28.25 -3.54 -14.51
C GLY A 290 -28.27 -4.89 -13.79
N GLN A 291 -27.45 -5.86 -14.18
CA GLN A 291 -27.32 -7.15 -13.51
C GLN A 291 -26.36 -7.06 -12.32
N PHE A 292 -26.57 -7.93 -11.32
CA PHE A 292 -25.72 -8.04 -10.15
C PHE A 292 -24.68 -9.13 -10.35
N ALA A 293 -23.42 -8.77 -10.26
CA ALA A 293 -22.28 -9.68 -10.36
C ALA A 293 -21.57 -9.83 -9.01
N VAL A 294 -21.17 -11.06 -8.68
CA VAL A 294 -20.53 -11.41 -7.40
C VAL A 294 -19.30 -12.25 -7.66
N ASN A 295 -18.15 -11.81 -7.18
CA ASN A 295 -16.94 -12.62 -7.14
C ASN A 295 -17.09 -13.66 -6.02
N LYS A 296 -17.21 -14.93 -6.38
CA LYS A 296 -17.45 -16.03 -5.44
C LYS A 296 -16.40 -16.07 -4.32
N MET A 297 -15.12 -15.88 -4.65
CA MET A 297 -14.00 -16.02 -3.73
C MET A 297 -13.75 -14.78 -2.86
N LYS A 298 -14.21 -13.60 -3.32
CA LYS A 298 -13.97 -12.32 -2.65
C LYS A 298 -15.28 -11.62 -2.22
N ALA A 299 -16.41 -12.31 -2.25
CA ALA A 299 -17.71 -11.77 -1.83
C ALA A 299 -17.70 -11.33 -0.36
N TRP A 300 -16.99 -12.05 0.49
CA TRP A 300 -16.83 -11.77 1.92
C TRP A 300 -16.16 -10.41 2.19
N GLN A 301 -15.40 -9.88 1.22
CA GLN A 301 -14.78 -8.55 1.29
C GLN A 301 -15.64 -7.46 0.63
N GLY A 302 -16.75 -7.79 -0.02
CA GLY A 302 -17.59 -6.84 -0.73
C GLY A 302 -17.35 -6.76 -2.24
N SER A 303 -16.63 -7.73 -2.84
CA SER A 303 -16.40 -7.79 -4.29
C SER A 303 -17.67 -8.25 -5.02
N TYR A 304 -18.64 -7.36 -5.12
CA TYR A 304 -19.90 -7.51 -5.85
C TYR A 304 -20.52 -6.14 -6.16
N GLY A 305 -21.43 -6.10 -7.13
CA GLY A 305 -22.13 -4.86 -7.46
C GLY A 305 -23.04 -5.01 -8.68
N ILE A 306 -23.82 -3.97 -8.95
CA ILE A 306 -24.57 -3.83 -10.20
C ILE A 306 -23.60 -3.37 -11.28
N SER A 307 -23.69 -3.97 -12.47
CA SER A 307 -22.88 -3.58 -13.61
C SER A 307 -23.49 -2.37 -14.34
N ASP A 308 -22.64 -1.40 -14.65
CA ASP A 308 -22.95 -0.31 -15.56
C ASP A 308 -22.58 -0.63 -17.01
N TYR A 309 -22.00 -1.83 -17.25
CA TYR A 309 -21.43 -2.27 -18.51
C TYR A 309 -22.00 -3.60 -18.96
N ASP A 310 -22.05 -3.82 -20.27
CA ASP A 310 -22.16 -5.14 -20.86
C ASP A 310 -20.75 -5.69 -21.04
N GLY A 311 -20.50 -6.95 -20.64
CA GLY A 311 -19.18 -7.56 -20.73
C GLY A 311 -19.16 -8.98 -20.20
N ILE A 312 -17.96 -9.52 -20.02
CA ILE A 312 -17.75 -10.89 -19.54
C ILE A 312 -16.87 -10.92 -18.27
N VAL A 313 -17.16 -11.84 -17.41
CA VAL A 313 -16.42 -12.12 -16.16
C VAL A 313 -16.00 -13.58 -16.10
N SER A 314 -15.01 -13.87 -15.25
CA SER A 314 -14.55 -15.24 -15.00
C SER A 314 -15.68 -16.21 -14.67
N PRO A 315 -15.59 -17.50 -15.06
CA PRO A 315 -16.57 -18.54 -14.73
C PRO A 315 -16.86 -18.69 -13.23
N ALA A 316 -15.91 -18.32 -12.38
CA ALA A 316 -16.06 -18.36 -10.93
C ALA A 316 -17.05 -17.34 -10.35
N TYR A 317 -17.57 -16.40 -11.17
CA TYR A 317 -18.49 -15.38 -10.69
C TYR A 317 -19.94 -15.84 -10.81
N PHE A 318 -20.79 -15.31 -9.93
CA PHE A 318 -22.24 -15.49 -9.99
C PHE A 318 -22.90 -14.24 -10.55
N ILE A 319 -23.86 -14.42 -11.45
CA ILE A 319 -24.60 -13.34 -12.09
C ILE A 319 -26.09 -13.52 -11.80
N PHE A 320 -26.77 -12.39 -11.52
CA PHE A 320 -28.19 -12.38 -11.17
C PHE A 320 -28.91 -11.24 -11.88
N ASP A 321 -30.12 -11.53 -12.36
CA ASP A 321 -31.12 -10.49 -12.63
C ASP A 321 -31.70 -9.98 -11.32
N ILE A 322 -32.02 -8.69 -11.28
CA ILE A 322 -32.50 -8.01 -10.08
C ILE A 322 -33.99 -7.66 -10.23
N ALA A 323 -34.85 -8.31 -9.44
CA ALA A 323 -36.27 -7.99 -9.34
C ALA A 323 -36.51 -6.96 -8.21
N PHE A 324 -36.00 -5.73 -8.39
CA PHE A 324 -36.16 -4.65 -7.44
C PHE A 324 -36.32 -3.30 -8.15
N LYS A 325 -37.32 -2.49 -7.73
CA LYS A 325 -37.68 -1.28 -8.49
C LYS A 325 -36.60 -0.20 -8.47
N ASN A 326 -35.99 0.04 -7.31
CA ASN A 326 -34.97 1.08 -7.15
C ASN A 326 -33.57 0.45 -7.11
N LEU A 327 -32.97 0.27 -8.28
CA LEU A 327 -31.64 -0.35 -8.41
C LEU A 327 -30.54 0.46 -7.71
N GLU A 328 -30.66 1.79 -7.65
CA GLU A 328 -29.69 2.61 -6.94
C GLU A 328 -29.72 2.37 -5.42
N TYR A 329 -30.94 2.29 -4.83
CA TYR A 329 -31.06 1.93 -3.42
C TYR A 329 -30.48 0.54 -3.16
N PHE A 330 -30.85 -0.44 -4.00
CA PHE A 330 -30.30 -1.79 -3.89
C PHE A 330 -28.76 -1.78 -3.95
N HIS A 331 -28.18 -1.04 -4.91
CA HIS A 331 -26.73 -0.94 -5.07
C HIS A 331 -26.04 -0.40 -3.80
N TYR A 332 -26.51 0.73 -3.26
CA TYR A 332 -25.88 1.32 -2.09
C TYR A 332 -26.14 0.50 -0.81
N ALA A 333 -27.34 -0.07 -0.67
CA ALA A 333 -27.68 -0.89 0.48
C ALA A 333 -26.83 -2.16 0.52
N ILE A 334 -26.81 -2.95 -0.57
CA ILE A 334 -26.09 -4.23 -0.61
C ILE A 334 -24.59 -4.07 -0.41
N ARG A 335 -24.01 -2.93 -0.80
CA ARG A 335 -22.57 -2.62 -0.65
C ARG A 335 -22.22 -1.97 0.69
N SER A 336 -23.20 -1.70 1.55
CA SER A 336 -22.91 -1.16 2.88
C SER A 336 -22.17 -2.17 3.76
N LYS A 337 -21.40 -1.69 4.74
CA LYS A 337 -20.64 -2.54 5.65
C LYS A 337 -21.47 -3.63 6.34
N ILE A 338 -22.75 -3.35 6.61
CA ILE A 338 -23.67 -4.32 7.21
C ILE A 338 -23.85 -5.52 6.27
N TYR A 339 -24.09 -5.28 4.98
CA TYR A 339 -24.28 -6.35 4.02
C TYR A 339 -22.99 -7.08 3.70
N VAL A 340 -21.83 -6.39 3.70
CA VAL A 340 -20.51 -7.07 3.60
C VAL A 340 -20.37 -8.11 4.71
N ASN A 341 -20.77 -7.80 5.95
CA ASN A 341 -20.74 -8.76 7.05
C ASN A 341 -21.68 -9.97 6.82
N PHE A 342 -22.87 -9.76 6.22
CA PHE A 342 -23.75 -10.88 5.85
C PHE A 342 -23.13 -11.79 4.77
N PHE A 343 -22.49 -11.19 3.76
CA PHE A 343 -21.78 -11.96 2.74
C PHE A 343 -20.58 -12.73 3.34
N ALA A 344 -19.88 -12.14 4.30
CA ALA A 344 -18.81 -12.82 5.03
C ALA A 344 -19.36 -14.06 5.79
N GLN A 345 -20.49 -13.93 6.49
CA GLN A 345 -21.14 -15.07 7.17
C GLN A 345 -21.73 -16.10 6.21
N ALA A 346 -22.07 -15.70 4.99
CA ALA A 346 -22.54 -16.62 3.95
C ALA A 346 -21.40 -17.30 3.20
N SER A 347 -20.15 -16.98 3.51
CA SER A 347 -18.95 -17.54 2.89
C SER A 347 -18.26 -18.51 3.86
N ASP A 348 -17.81 -19.66 3.35
CA ASP A 348 -17.08 -20.66 4.14
C ASP A 348 -15.60 -20.61 3.75
N GLY A 349 -14.70 -20.53 4.73
CA GLY A 349 -13.26 -20.55 4.52
C GLY A 349 -12.77 -21.93 4.07
N ILE A 350 -12.10 -21.98 2.92
CA ILE A 350 -11.47 -23.21 2.40
C ILE A 350 -9.99 -23.23 2.80
N ARG A 351 -9.33 -22.08 2.81
CA ARG A 351 -7.94 -21.84 3.22
C ARG A 351 -7.82 -20.45 3.84
N VAL A 352 -6.70 -20.14 4.47
CA VAL A 352 -6.40 -18.78 4.96
C VAL A 352 -6.45 -17.80 3.77
N GLY A 353 -7.38 -16.84 3.81
CA GLY A 353 -7.58 -15.85 2.75
C GLY A 353 -8.47 -16.27 1.58
N GLN A 354 -8.89 -17.53 1.47
CA GLN A 354 -9.83 -18.03 0.44
C GLN A 354 -11.15 -18.47 1.07
N TRP A 355 -12.20 -17.71 0.76
CA TRP A 355 -13.54 -17.96 1.29
C TRP A 355 -14.50 -18.14 0.12
N ASP A 356 -15.31 -19.19 0.15
CA ASP A 356 -16.23 -19.52 -0.91
C ASP A 356 -17.66 -19.15 -0.55
N LEU A 357 -18.27 -18.25 -1.33
CA LEU A 357 -19.65 -17.83 -1.10
C LEU A 357 -20.64 -18.96 -1.32
N GLN A 358 -21.38 -19.30 -0.30
CA GLN A 358 -22.42 -20.31 -0.34
C GLN A 358 -23.73 -19.69 -0.84
N ILE A 359 -24.14 -19.94 -2.07
CA ILE A 359 -25.36 -19.36 -2.67
C ILE A 359 -26.61 -19.65 -1.81
N LYS A 360 -26.71 -20.86 -1.22
CA LYS A 360 -27.84 -21.18 -0.36
C LYS A 360 -27.94 -20.26 0.84
N LYS A 361 -26.82 -19.95 1.49
CA LYS A 361 -26.74 -19.02 2.63
C LYS A 361 -26.99 -17.57 2.16
N MET A 362 -26.37 -17.16 1.06
CA MET A 362 -26.56 -15.83 0.47
C MET A 362 -28.04 -15.55 0.16
N LYS A 363 -28.77 -16.52 -0.40
CA LYS A 363 -30.20 -16.37 -0.72
C LYS A 363 -31.07 -16.10 0.49
N GLU A 364 -30.67 -16.49 1.68
CA GLU A 364 -31.40 -16.27 2.94
C GLU A 364 -31.06 -14.94 3.62
N ILE A 365 -30.09 -14.18 3.11
CA ILE A 365 -29.71 -12.86 3.65
C ILE A 365 -30.96 -11.95 3.63
N PRO A 366 -31.33 -11.34 4.77
CA PRO A 366 -32.43 -10.40 4.85
C PRO A 366 -32.04 -9.08 4.20
N PHE A 367 -32.95 -8.53 3.39
CA PHE A 367 -32.78 -7.23 2.73
C PHE A 367 -33.85 -6.25 3.17
N ILE A 368 -33.44 -5.10 3.67
CA ILE A 368 -34.33 -4.04 4.17
C ILE A 368 -34.93 -3.27 3.00
N VAL A 369 -36.26 -3.11 3.02
CA VAL A 369 -37.04 -2.47 1.97
C VAL A 369 -37.85 -1.32 2.54
N PRO A 370 -37.32 -0.09 2.54
CA PRO A 370 -38.12 1.12 2.83
C PRO A 370 -39.19 1.37 1.77
N PRO A 371 -40.19 2.21 2.05
CA PRO A 371 -41.07 2.79 1.03
C PRO A 371 -40.25 3.50 -0.09
N LEU A 372 -40.78 3.54 -1.31
CA LEU A 372 -40.03 4.02 -2.48
C LEU A 372 -39.54 5.48 -2.35
N ASN A 373 -40.37 6.34 -1.73
CA ASN A 373 -39.99 7.74 -1.43
C ASN A 373 -38.79 7.81 -0.49
N GLU A 374 -38.75 6.96 0.56
CA GLU A 374 -37.62 6.90 1.50
C GLU A 374 -36.38 6.30 0.86
N GLN A 375 -36.54 5.25 0.03
CA GLN A 375 -35.41 4.73 -0.76
C GLN A 375 -34.74 5.84 -1.58
N THR A 376 -35.55 6.68 -2.26
CA THR A 376 -35.05 7.80 -3.07
C THR A 376 -34.34 8.86 -2.20
N ALA A 377 -34.91 9.17 -1.04
CA ALA A 377 -34.29 10.10 -0.10
C ALA A 377 -32.96 9.57 0.44
N ILE A 378 -32.91 8.29 0.82
CA ILE A 378 -31.69 7.61 1.30
C ILE A 378 -30.61 7.63 0.20
N VAL A 379 -30.95 7.31 -1.05
CA VAL A 379 -30.01 7.37 -2.17
C VAL A 379 -29.42 8.77 -2.32
N LYS A 380 -30.26 9.81 -2.29
CA LYS A 380 -29.81 11.21 -2.37
C LYS A 380 -28.86 11.57 -1.23
N TYR A 381 -29.19 11.15 -0.02
CA TYR A 381 -28.33 11.35 1.15
C TYR A 381 -27.00 10.62 1.01
N VAL A 382 -27.01 9.34 0.61
CA VAL A 382 -25.79 8.52 0.44
C VAL A 382 -24.89 9.11 -0.64
N LYS A 383 -25.44 9.50 -1.79
CA LYS A 383 -24.67 10.17 -2.87
C LYS A 383 -24.01 11.45 -2.38
N ARG A 384 -24.74 12.27 -1.63
CA ARG A 384 -24.20 13.51 -1.05
C ARG A 384 -23.07 13.20 -0.05
N THR A 385 -23.30 12.26 0.85
CA THR A 385 -22.31 11.83 1.85
C THR A 385 -21.04 11.30 1.17
N LEU A 386 -21.18 10.38 0.21
CA LEU A 386 -20.06 9.86 -0.56
C LEU A 386 -19.26 10.98 -1.23
N SER A 387 -19.94 11.92 -1.90
CA SER A 387 -19.29 13.04 -2.59
C SER A 387 -18.49 13.92 -1.61
N GLN A 388 -19.10 14.32 -0.49
CA GLN A 388 -18.45 15.18 0.49
C GLN A 388 -17.23 14.53 1.14
N TYR A 389 -17.34 13.28 1.58
CA TYR A 389 -16.24 12.57 2.23
C TYR A 389 -15.14 12.20 1.25
N ASN A 390 -15.50 11.79 0.02
CA ASN A 390 -14.49 11.45 -0.99
C ASN A 390 -13.65 12.67 -1.39
N ILE A 391 -14.25 13.86 -1.54
CA ILE A 391 -13.52 15.11 -1.80
C ILE A 391 -12.54 15.41 -0.65
N ALA A 392 -12.98 15.28 0.61
CA ALA A 392 -12.13 15.52 1.77
C ALA A 392 -10.96 14.51 1.83
N ILE A 393 -11.25 13.24 1.64
CA ILE A 393 -10.25 12.16 1.65
C ILE A 393 -9.24 12.35 0.50
N GLU A 394 -9.71 12.68 -0.71
CA GLU A 394 -8.85 12.93 -1.86
C GLU A 394 -7.89 14.11 -1.60
N LYS A 395 -8.39 15.19 -0.99
CA LYS A 395 -7.57 16.33 -0.61
C LYS A 395 -6.47 15.93 0.38
N LEU A 396 -6.83 15.21 1.45
CA LEU A 396 -5.86 14.73 2.45
C LEU A 396 -4.84 13.77 1.84
N THR A 397 -5.28 12.89 0.93
CA THR A 397 -4.39 11.96 0.21
C THR A 397 -3.39 12.71 -0.65
N LYS A 398 -3.82 13.74 -1.39
CA LYS A 398 -2.92 14.61 -2.17
C LYS A 398 -1.91 15.34 -1.26
N GLU A 399 -2.36 15.86 -0.12
CA GLU A 399 -1.47 16.51 0.85
C GLU A 399 -0.44 15.52 1.43
N THR A 400 -0.85 14.27 1.68
CA THR A 400 0.05 13.21 2.14
C THR A 400 1.14 12.91 1.10
N ILE A 401 0.77 12.77 -0.17
CA ILE A 401 1.73 12.57 -1.27
C ILE A 401 2.71 13.74 -1.36
N LEU A 402 2.23 14.97 -1.31
CA LEU A 402 3.09 16.16 -1.36
C LEU A 402 4.06 16.26 -0.17
N LEU A 403 3.63 15.85 1.02
CA LEU A 403 4.50 15.79 2.21
C LEU A 403 5.60 14.73 2.06
N GLU A 404 5.29 13.56 1.52
CA GLU A 404 6.28 12.52 1.20
C GLU A 404 7.31 13.01 0.16
N GLU A 405 6.83 13.66 -0.91
CA GLU A 405 7.71 14.25 -1.92
C GLU A 405 8.60 15.35 -1.33
N TYR A 406 8.02 16.21 -0.48
CA TYR A 406 8.77 17.25 0.22
C TYR A 406 9.84 16.66 1.14
N LYS A 407 9.51 15.61 1.91
CA LYS A 407 10.46 14.87 2.74
C LYS A 407 11.65 14.39 1.92
N HIS A 408 11.40 13.69 0.82
CA HIS A 408 12.46 13.19 -0.05
C HIS A 408 13.32 14.30 -0.69
N LYS A 409 12.67 15.38 -1.10
CA LYS A 409 13.38 16.56 -1.65
C LYS A 409 14.26 17.20 -0.59
N LEU A 410 13.74 17.39 0.63
CA LEU A 410 14.48 18.00 1.73
C LEU A 410 15.71 17.19 2.10
N ILE A 411 15.58 15.88 2.23
CA ILE A 411 16.71 14.96 2.45
C ILE A 411 17.74 15.12 1.34
N SER A 412 17.31 15.01 0.08
CA SER A 412 18.20 15.14 -1.07
C SER A 412 18.93 16.48 -1.11
N ASP A 413 18.24 17.57 -0.87
CA ASP A 413 18.80 18.94 -0.93
C ASP A 413 19.79 19.19 0.22
N ALA A 414 19.54 18.64 1.41
CA ALA A 414 20.47 18.73 2.53
C ALA A 414 21.73 17.89 2.34
N VAL A 415 21.61 16.61 1.96
CA VAL A 415 22.75 15.71 1.80
C VAL A 415 23.62 16.01 0.57
N THR A 416 23.10 16.82 -0.36
CA THR A 416 23.87 17.29 -1.54
C THR A 416 24.34 18.72 -1.43
N GLY A 417 24.13 19.38 -0.29
CA GLY A 417 24.58 20.75 -0.05
C GLY A 417 23.85 21.80 -0.86
N LYS A 418 22.64 21.55 -1.35
CA LYS A 418 21.82 22.60 -1.98
C LYS A 418 21.24 23.58 -0.96
N ILE A 419 21.16 23.12 0.29
CA ILE A 419 20.67 23.89 1.45
C ILE A 419 21.80 23.99 2.47
N ASP A 420 22.14 25.21 2.86
CA ASP A 420 23.09 25.46 3.96
C ASP A 420 22.35 25.42 5.29
N VAL A 421 22.64 24.40 6.09
CA VAL A 421 22.00 24.17 7.40
C VAL A 421 22.90 24.52 8.58
N ARG A 422 24.13 25.00 8.35
CA ARG A 422 25.14 25.22 9.39
C ARG A 422 24.66 26.15 10.51
N ASN A 423 23.93 27.20 10.16
CA ASN A 423 23.45 28.23 11.09
C ASN A 423 21.99 28.04 11.52
N ILE A 424 21.36 26.90 11.21
CA ILE A 424 19.98 26.64 11.60
C ILE A 424 19.96 26.18 13.08
N VAL A 425 19.24 26.96 13.88
CA VAL A 425 18.97 26.58 15.28
C VAL A 425 17.87 25.54 15.30
N ILE A 426 18.15 24.39 15.93
CA ILE A 426 17.22 23.27 16.02
C ILE A 426 16.54 23.34 17.39
N PRO A 427 15.21 23.49 17.43
CA PRO A 427 14.47 23.51 18.70
C PRO A 427 14.50 22.14 19.38
N LYS A 428 14.10 22.09 20.65
CA LYS A 428 13.81 20.78 21.30
C LYS A 428 12.62 20.14 20.59
N TYR A 429 12.74 18.88 20.20
CA TYR A 429 11.68 18.10 19.55
C TYR A 429 11.70 16.66 20.07
N GLU A 430 10.58 16.01 19.96
CA GLU A 430 10.46 14.59 20.23
C GLU A 430 10.73 13.83 18.94
N PHE A 431 11.71 12.93 18.98
CA PHE A 431 12.08 12.10 17.83
C PHE A 431 11.04 10.99 17.62
N LEU A 432 10.56 10.88 16.40
CA LEU A 432 9.74 9.74 15.94
C LEU A 432 10.50 9.02 14.83
N ASP A 433 10.85 7.77 15.07
CA ASP A 433 11.47 6.89 14.10
C ASP A 433 10.42 6.42 13.06
N GLU A 434 10.87 6.17 11.83
CA GLU A 434 10.02 5.64 10.75
C GLU A 434 9.52 4.22 11.06
N SER A 435 10.26 3.43 11.83
CA SER A 435 9.90 2.08 12.25
C SER A 435 8.64 2.03 13.13
N ALA A 436 8.34 3.09 13.89
CA ALA A 436 7.16 3.16 14.76
C ALA A 436 5.83 3.36 13.99
N ASN A 437 5.88 3.54 12.67
CA ASN A 437 4.70 3.91 11.86
C ASN A 437 3.96 2.73 11.23
N ASN A 438 4.44 1.50 11.37
CA ASN A 438 3.89 0.36 10.63
C ASN A 438 2.71 -0.36 11.29
N ASP A 439 2.35 -0.02 12.53
CA ASP A 439 1.21 -0.65 13.21
C ASP A 439 -0.17 -0.27 12.62
N THR A 440 -0.22 0.65 11.66
CA THR A 440 -1.49 1.13 11.07
C THR A 440 -1.74 0.71 9.62
N GLN A 441 -0.81 0.03 8.95
CA GLN A 441 -0.98 -0.37 7.54
C GLN A 441 -1.55 -1.79 7.34
N ASN A 442 -1.71 -2.61 8.39
CA ASN A 442 -2.02 -4.04 8.25
C ASN A 442 -3.50 -4.41 8.36
N VAL A 443 -4.43 -3.63 7.82
CA VAL A 443 -5.84 -4.10 7.77
C VAL A 443 -6.43 -4.14 6.36
N ASP A 444 -5.87 -3.45 5.36
CA ASP A 444 -6.58 -3.28 4.08
C ASP A 444 -5.85 -3.71 2.79
N ASP A 445 -4.57 -4.08 2.82
CA ASP A 445 -3.82 -4.48 1.60
C ASP A 445 -3.36 -5.96 1.63
N GLU A 446 -4.27 -6.89 1.97
CA GLU A 446 -4.06 -8.31 1.65
C GLU A 446 -4.51 -8.61 0.22
N ASP A 447 -3.78 -8.12 -0.76
CA ASP A 447 -3.75 -8.73 -2.09
C ASP A 447 -2.89 -9.99 -2.02
N PHE A 448 -3.56 -11.11 -1.71
CA PHE A 448 -2.94 -12.42 -1.79
C PHE A 448 -2.65 -12.74 -3.26
N GLU A 449 -1.36 -12.82 -3.60
CA GLU A 449 -0.91 -13.49 -4.81
C GLU A 449 -1.37 -14.94 -4.78
N GLU A 450 -2.28 -15.30 -5.68
CA GLU A 450 -2.58 -16.69 -5.98
C GLU A 450 -1.39 -17.28 -6.71
N GLN A 451 -0.62 -18.12 -6.02
CA GLN A 451 0.19 -19.13 -6.69
C GLN A 451 -0.75 -20.29 -7.03
N GLU A 452 -1.08 -20.41 -8.30
CA GLU A 452 -1.61 -21.66 -8.87
C GLU A 452 -0.43 -22.63 -9.08
N ASP A 453 -0.53 -23.81 -8.48
CA ASP A 453 0.22 -25.02 -8.87
C ASP A 453 -0.27 -25.54 -10.24
#